data_28ec63ea72c00e887f92c9552d1637c2
#
_entry.id   28ec63ea72c00e887f92c9552d1637c2
#
_cell.length_a   1.000
_cell.length_b   1.000
_cell.length_c   1.000
_cell.angle_alpha   90.00
_cell.angle_beta   90.00
_cell.angle_gamma   90.00
#
_symmetry.space_group_name_H-M   'P 1'
#
loop_
_entity.id
_entity.type
_entity.pdbx_description
1 polymer ?
#
loop_
_entity_poly.entity_id
_entity_poly.type
_entity_poly.pdbx_seq_one_letter_code
_entity_poly.pdbx_strand_id
1 'polypeptide(L)'
;MAQKIEEFDIKKEYGNIALTNKNDFINKYKVNMAGLTASQVAENQKKYGTNQISGAKPKRWYHYFFESLFSPFNAILLGIALVLIYTDIILPAIPNPANIIVIICLVLISTFLEFFEEYRSNKAAEKLKEMVETKGSVIRNGKKEKIPFKDFTIGDIVSLSAGDLVPADLRVLEAKDLFVGQSSITGESDSIKKVPDSELKSIDELESITDLDNICFMGTNVVSGSAKCVVVKVADDTYFGRVAHTITSGKPKTEFQKGIENISKLLTKFMLFMIPLTFIVNAWKHDLLVAFTFSVAIAIGITPLLLPVILSSCLSKGAVRMSKKKTIVKKLDSVESFGSMNVFCTDKTGTLTEDKIVLEKYLDIHGDEDIGVLEDAFLNSYHQTGLDGNIDKAVISRALENGLDHLKDDYAVVDEIPFDFTRRMLSVIVTDK
;
A
#
# COMPACT_ATOMS: atom_id res chain seq x y z
N MET A 1 -20.29 -6.30 20.94
CA MET A 1 -19.64 -6.11 22.26
C MET A 1 -18.12 -6.03 22.11
N ALA A 2 -17.45 -6.93 21.39
CA ALA A 2 -15.99 -6.86 21.13
C ALA A 2 -15.55 -5.56 20.42
N GLN A 3 -16.23 -5.14 19.36
CA GLN A 3 -15.92 -3.89 18.65
C GLN A 3 -16.01 -2.64 19.53
N LYS A 4 -17.00 -2.55 20.43
CA LYS A 4 -17.12 -1.42 21.38
C LYS A 4 -16.01 -1.40 22.44
N ILE A 5 -15.51 -2.58 22.83
CA ILE A 5 -14.40 -2.68 23.80
C ILE A 5 -13.10 -2.25 23.11
N GLU A 6 -12.86 -2.69 21.89
CA GLU A 6 -11.68 -2.34 21.11
C GLU A 6 -11.62 -0.83 20.79
N GLU A 7 -12.76 -0.22 20.44
CA GLU A 7 -12.89 1.22 20.21
C GLU A 7 -12.62 2.03 21.49
N PHE A 8 -13.09 1.56 22.64
CA PHE A 8 -12.84 2.19 23.94
C PHE A 8 -11.36 2.12 24.33
N ASP A 9 -10.70 0.99 24.11
CA ASP A 9 -9.28 0.83 24.41
C ASP A 9 -8.40 1.73 23.51
N ILE A 10 -8.74 1.85 22.23
CA ILE A 10 -8.08 2.75 21.28
C ILE A 10 -8.25 4.21 21.72
N LYS A 11 -9.47 4.62 22.05
CA LYS A 11 -9.77 5.98 22.52
C LYS A 11 -8.97 6.35 23.77
N LYS A 12 -8.85 5.43 24.71
CA LYS A 12 -8.05 5.61 25.94
C LYS A 12 -6.55 5.71 25.66
N GLU A 13 -6.04 4.92 24.72
CA GLU A 13 -4.63 4.89 24.36
C GLU A 13 -4.17 6.20 23.69
N TYR A 14 -4.93 6.68 22.69
CA TYR A 14 -4.64 7.96 22.04
C TYR A 14 -4.85 9.15 22.98
N GLY A 15 -5.83 9.06 23.85
CA GLY A 15 -6.07 10.09 24.82
C GLY A 15 -4.96 10.30 25.81
N ASN A 16 -4.36 9.24 26.29
CA ASN A 16 -3.19 9.35 27.17
C ASN A 16 -2.02 10.07 26.49
N ILE A 17 -1.90 9.94 25.14
CA ILE A 17 -0.90 10.63 24.33
C ILE A 17 -1.31 12.10 24.13
N ALA A 18 -2.56 12.35 23.76
CA ALA A 18 -3.05 13.66 23.37
C ALA A 18 -3.22 14.63 24.57
N LEU A 19 -3.78 14.14 25.69
CA LEU A 19 -4.01 14.95 26.89
C LEU A 19 -2.73 15.29 27.66
N THR A 20 -1.60 14.62 27.38
CA THR A 20 -0.32 14.95 27.98
C THR A 20 0.21 16.25 27.35
N ASN A 21 0.49 17.29 28.17
CA ASN A 21 1.13 18.51 27.70
C ASN A 21 2.45 18.22 26.99
N LYS A 22 2.81 19.03 25.99
CA LYS A 22 4.01 18.87 25.15
C LYS A 22 5.28 18.62 25.98
N ASN A 23 5.54 19.44 26.99
CA ASN A 23 6.77 19.33 27.79
C ASN A 23 6.79 18.04 28.62
N ASP A 24 5.67 17.68 29.24
CA ASP A 24 5.51 16.45 29.99
C ASP A 24 5.63 15.23 29.08
N PHE A 25 5.08 15.32 27.87
CA PHE A 25 5.20 14.28 26.84
C PHE A 25 6.66 14.06 26.44
N ILE A 26 7.39 15.14 26.12
CA ILE A 26 8.81 15.06 25.76
C ILE A 26 9.63 14.41 26.88
N ASN A 27 9.38 14.80 28.14
CA ASN A 27 10.09 14.25 29.29
C ASN A 27 9.72 12.78 29.55
N LYS A 28 8.43 12.45 29.53
CA LYS A 28 7.90 11.10 29.80
C LYS A 28 8.40 10.09 28.78
N TYR A 29 8.37 10.44 27.50
CA TYR A 29 8.77 9.57 26.40
C TYR A 29 10.23 9.77 25.97
N LYS A 30 10.99 10.63 26.66
CA LYS A 30 12.40 10.94 26.40
C LYS A 30 12.65 11.31 24.93
N VAL A 31 11.77 12.15 24.38
CA VAL A 31 11.86 12.57 22.98
C VAL A 31 13.06 13.45 22.76
N ASN A 32 13.94 13.09 21.82
CA ASN A 32 15.07 13.89 21.42
C ASN A 32 14.73 14.68 20.15
N MET A 33 14.68 16.01 20.23
CA MET A 33 14.36 16.87 19.08
C MET A 33 15.41 16.80 17.95
N ALA A 34 16.63 16.36 18.24
CA ALA A 34 17.65 16.06 17.23
C ALA A 34 17.41 14.73 16.51
N GLY A 35 16.36 13.98 16.93
CA GLY A 35 16.00 12.68 16.37
C GLY A 35 16.81 11.51 16.92
N LEU A 36 16.47 10.32 16.47
CA LEU A 36 17.09 9.08 16.91
C LEU A 36 18.47 8.88 16.28
N THR A 37 19.33 8.18 17.00
CA THR A 37 20.60 7.65 16.46
C THR A 37 20.36 6.37 15.66
N ALA A 38 21.30 5.99 14.80
CA ALA A 38 21.17 4.76 14.00
C ALA A 38 21.00 3.49 14.86
N SER A 39 21.65 3.44 16.04
CA SER A 39 21.52 2.33 16.99
C SER A 39 20.12 2.27 17.61
N GLN A 40 19.56 3.43 17.99
CA GLN A 40 18.18 3.52 18.52
C GLN A 40 17.14 3.15 17.47
N VAL A 41 17.34 3.57 16.20
CA VAL A 41 16.46 3.17 15.09
C VAL A 41 16.45 1.66 14.95
N ALA A 42 17.61 1.00 14.90
CA ALA A 42 17.70 -0.45 14.78
C ALA A 42 17.08 -1.19 15.97
N GLU A 43 17.23 -0.68 17.18
CA GLU A 43 16.61 -1.23 18.39
C GLU A 43 15.07 -1.09 18.34
N ASN A 44 14.58 0.11 17.99
CA ASN A 44 13.16 0.38 17.90
C ASN A 44 12.48 -0.42 16.77
N GLN A 45 13.12 -0.55 15.61
CA GLN A 45 12.62 -1.41 14.53
C GLN A 45 12.58 -2.89 14.93
N LYS A 46 13.55 -3.36 15.72
CA LYS A 46 13.55 -4.73 16.25
C LYS A 46 12.42 -4.94 17.26
N LYS A 47 12.10 -3.92 18.06
CA LYS A 47 11.09 -3.99 19.14
C LYS A 47 9.68 -3.79 18.61
N TYR A 48 9.46 -2.84 17.73
CA TYR A 48 8.13 -2.41 17.26
C TYR A 48 7.83 -2.83 15.82
N GLY A 49 8.79 -3.43 15.11
CA GLY A 49 8.66 -3.78 13.70
C GLY A 49 8.93 -2.62 12.75
N THR A 50 8.73 -2.86 11.47
CA THR A 50 8.79 -1.86 10.40
C THR A 50 7.41 -1.22 10.22
N ASN A 51 7.37 0.02 9.73
CA ASN A 51 6.12 0.74 9.49
C ASN A 51 5.42 0.25 8.20
N GLN A 52 5.15 -1.05 8.15
CA GLN A 52 4.39 -1.71 7.08
C GLN A 52 3.13 -2.31 7.66
N ILE A 53 1.97 -1.85 7.20
CA ILE A 53 0.70 -2.49 7.53
C ILE A 53 0.78 -3.95 7.05
N SER A 54 0.46 -4.88 7.93
CA SER A 54 0.49 -6.31 7.65
C SER A 54 -0.42 -6.66 6.47
N GLY A 55 0.15 -6.61 5.28
CA GLY A 55 -0.32 -7.45 4.19
C GLY A 55 0.11 -8.89 4.47
N ALA A 56 -0.37 -9.86 3.71
CA ALA A 56 0.11 -11.23 3.83
C ALA A 56 1.65 -11.22 3.80
N LYS A 57 2.27 -11.71 4.90
CA LYS A 57 3.74 -11.79 4.99
C LYS A 57 4.26 -12.48 3.74
N PRO A 58 5.35 -12.01 3.13
CA PRO A 58 5.92 -12.65 1.96
C PRO A 58 6.17 -14.13 2.31
N LYS A 59 5.51 -15.02 1.59
CA LYS A 59 5.70 -16.45 1.80
C LYS A 59 7.15 -16.81 1.49
N ARG A 60 7.79 -17.58 2.33
CA ARG A 60 9.14 -18.09 2.06
C ARG A 60 9.05 -19.13 0.94
N TRP A 61 10.14 -19.35 0.19
CA TRP A 61 10.18 -20.25 -0.97
C TRP A 61 9.65 -21.66 -0.68
N TYR A 62 9.87 -22.18 0.52
CA TYR A 62 9.42 -23.51 0.90
C TYR A 62 7.88 -23.61 1.05
N HIS A 63 7.18 -22.53 1.38
CA HIS A 63 5.71 -22.54 1.41
C HIS A 63 5.15 -22.77 0.01
N TYR A 64 5.70 -22.09 -1.00
CA TYR A 64 5.31 -22.30 -2.39
C TYR A 64 5.57 -23.73 -2.83
N PHE A 65 6.73 -24.30 -2.45
CA PHE A 65 7.07 -25.67 -2.77
C PHE A 65 6.09 -26.69 -2.16
N PHE A 66 5.78 -26.57 -0.88
CA PHE A 66 4.83 -27.47 -0.22
C PHE A 66 3.38 -27.24 -0.69
N GLU A 67 2.96 -26.03 -0.99
CA GLU A 67 1.65 -25.76 -1.59
C GLU A 67 1.53 -26.43 -2.98
N SER A 68 2.56 -26.35 -3.81
CA SER A 68 2.60 -27.02 -5.11
C SER A 68 2.64 -28.55 -4.96
N LEU A 69 3.42 -29.08 -4.01
CA LEU A 69 3.51 -30.53 -3.76
C LEU A 69 2.17 -31.13 -3.33
N PHE A 70 1.41 -30.42 -2.50
CA PHE A 70 0.09 -30.82 -2.02
C PHE A 70 -1.05 -30.17 -2.79
N SER A 71 -0.80 -29.70 -4.01
CA SER A 71 -1.87 -29.24 -4.88
C SER A 71 -2.90 -30.37 -5.08
N PRO A 72 -4.20 -30.04 -5.30
CA PRO A 72 -5.25 -31.06 -5.44
C PRO A 72 -4.91 -32.16 -6.46
N PHE A 73 -4.20 -31.78 -7.50
CA PHE A 73 -3.76 -32.73 -8.53
C PHE A 73 -2.64 -33.64 -8.04
N ASN A 74 -1.57 -33.09 -7.48
CA ASN A 74 -0.47 -33.88 -6.94
C ASN A 74 -0.92 -34.79 -5.79
N ALA A 75 -1.93 -34.37 -5.01
CA ALA A 75 -2.53 -35.20 -3.96
C ALA A 75 -3.20 -36.46 -4.55
N ILE A 76 -3.87 -36.35 -5.71
CA ILE A 76 -4.43 -37.50 -6.41
C ILE A 76 -3.32 -38.41 -6.89
N LEU A 77 -2.27 -37.89 -7.52
CA LEU A 77 -1.13 -38.67 -7.98
C LEU A 77 -0.41 -39.39 -6.83
N LEU A 78 -0.23 -38.71 -5.71
CA LEU A 78 0.34 -39.32 -4.49
C LEU A 78 -0.55 -40.43 -3.94
N GLY A 79 -1.88 -40.23 -3.95
CA GLY A 79 -2.85 -41.27 -3.59
C GLY A 79 -2.73 -42.49 -4.48
N ILE A 80 -2.57 -42.31 -5.80
CA ILE A 80 -2.35 -43.38 -6.75
C ILE A 80 -1.00 -44.08 -6.51
N ALA A 81 0.06 -43.31 -6.26
CA ALA A 81 1.37 -43.88 -5.93
C ALA A 81 1.30 -44.78 -4.70
N LEU A 82 0.54 -44.42 -3.66
CA LEU A 82 0.32 -45.27 -2.50
C LEU A 82 -0.37 -46.62 -2.85
N VAL A 83 -1.39 -46.56 -3.71
CA VAL A 83 -2.07 -47.76 -4.20
C VAL A 83 -1.08 -48.64 -4.99
N LEU A 84 -0.30 -48.07 -5.89
CA LEU A 84 0.70 -48.79 -6.68
C LEU A 84 1.84 -49.35 -5.83
N ILE A 85 2.25 -48.70 -4.76
CA ILE A 85 3.20 -49.29 -3.80
C ILE A 85 2.64 -50.58 -3.22
N TYR A 86 1.37 -50.59 -2.86
CA TYR A 86 0.72 -51.79 -2.36
C TYR A 86 0.60 -52.86 -3.43
N THR A 87 0.14 -52.53 -4.65
CA THR A 87 -0.16 -53.47 -5.73
C THR A 87 1.07 -53.96 -6.49
N ASP A 88 2.10 -53.14 -6.68
CA ASP A 88 3.24 -53.40 -7.54
C ASP A 88 4.51 -53.82 -6.74
N ILE A 89 4.57 -53.48 -5.43
CA ILE A 89 5.73 -53.81 -4.58
C ILE A 89 5.38 -54.82 -3.49
N ILE A 90 4.26 -54.62 -2.75
CA ILE A 90 3.97 -55.39 -1.54
C ILE A 90 3.28 -56.73 -1.91
N LEU A 91 2.33 -56.71 -2.84
CA LEU A 91 1.52 -57.89 -3.18
C LEU A 91 2.24 -58.91 -4.07
N PRO A 92 3.02 -58.54 -5.12
CA PRO A 92 3.62 -59.50 -6.02
C PRO A 92 4.90 -60.12 -5.48
N ALA A 93 5.15 -61.39 -5.85
CA ALA A 93 6.39 -62.09 -5.53
C ALA A 93 7.64 -61.50 -6.20
N ILE A 94 7.47 -60.76 -7.32
CA ILE A 94 8.52 -60.00 -8.02
C ILE A 94 8.07 -58.57 -8.10
N PRO A 95 8.65 -57.64 -7.30
CA PRO A 95 8.29 -56.23 -7.32
C PRO A 95 8.61 -55.55 -8.65
N ASN A 96 7.68 -54.73 -9.16
CA ASN A 96 7.91 -53.92 -10.37
C ASN A 96 7.70 -52.41 -10.05
N PRO A 97 8.74 -51.66 -9.75
CA PRO A 97 8.62 -50.24 -9.37
C PRO A 97 8.42 -49.28 -10.55
N ALA A 98 8.36 -49.75 -11.80
CA ALA A 98 8.38 -48.89 -12.97
C ALA A 98 7.25 -47.85 -12.98
N ASN A 99 6.00 -48.26 -12.67
CA ASN A 99 4.84 -47.38 -12.65
C ASN A 99 4.96 -46.32 -11.53
N ILE A 100 5.47 -46.69 -10.38
CA ILE A 100 5.66 -45.79 -9.23
C ILE A 100 6.72 -44.74 -9.55
N ILE A 101 7.83 -45.15 -10.17
CA ILE A 101 8.89 -44.25 -10.61
C ILE A 101 8.33 -43.18 -11.59
N VAL A 102 7.52 -43.62 -12.55
CA VAL A 102 6.88 -42.69 -13.50
C VAL A 102 5.98 -41.67 -12.78
N ILE A 103 5.14 -42.13 -11.84
CA ILE A 103 4.26 -41.24 -11.10
C ILE A 103 5.05 -40.26 -10.20
N ILE A 104 6.07 -40.75 -9.50
CA ILE A 104 6.94 -39.89 -8.69
C ILE A 104 7.62 -38.84 -9.57
N CYS A 105 8.15 -39.26 -10.74
CA CYS A 105 8.72 -38.28 -11.69
C CYS A 105 7.69 -37.27 -12.16
N LEU A 106 6.45 -37.67 -12.44
CA LEU A 106 5.38 -36.73 -12.81
C LEU A 106 5.05 -35.72 -11.68
N VAL A 107 4.93 -36.22 -10.43
CA VAL A 107 4.71 -35.37 -9.25
C VAL A 107 5.86 -34.41 -9.07
N LEU A 108 7.09 -34.83 -9.20
CA LEU A 108 8.26 -33.96 -9.06
C LEU A 108 8.29 -32.88 -10.18
N ILE A 109 8.06 -33.30 -11.44
CA ILE A 109 8.02 -32.35 -12.57
C ILE A 109 6.90 -31.32 -12.40
N SER A 110 5.69 -31.79 -12.06
CA SER A 110 4.53 -30.92 -11.81
C SER A 110 4.79 -29.95 -10.66
N THR A 111 5.26 -30.47 -9.52
CA THR A 111 5.61 -29.63 -8.35
C THR A 111 6.65 -28.58 -8.69
N PHE A 112 7.71 -28.97 -9.45
CA PHE A 112 8.77 -28.05 -9.81
C PHE A 112 8.28 -26.96 -10.76
N LEU A 113 7.46 -27.28 -11.75
CA LEU A 113 6.88 -26.32 -12.68
C LEU A 113 5.94 -25.35 -11.95
N GLU A 114 5.00 -25.84 -11.13
CA GLU A 114 4.09 -25.01 -10.35
C GLU A 114 4.87 -24.11 -9.39
N PHE A 115 5.82 -24.66 -8.64
CA PHE A 115 6.67 -23.91 -7.71
C PHE A 115 7.44 -22.80 -8.42
N PHE A 116 8.11 -23.11 -9.53
CA PHE A 116 8.96 -22.14 -10.23
C PHE A 116 8.15 -20.98 -10.79
N GLU A 117 7.00 -21.28 -11.39
CA GLU A 117 6.12 -20.26 -11.96
C GLU A 117 5.48 -19.40 -10.86
N GLU A 118 4.97 -19.99 -9.79
CA GLU A 118 4.35 -19.26 -8.69
C GLU A 118 5.37 -18.38 -7.96
N TYR A 119 6.55 -18.92 -7.66
CA TYR A 119 7.64 -18.18 -7.03
C TYR A 119 8.09 -17.00 -7.90
N ARG A 120 8.29 -17.22 -9.21
CA ARG A 120 8.68 -16.18 -10.15
C ARG A 120 7.61 -15.10 -10.31
N SER A 121 6.36 -15.49 -10.41
CA SER A 121 5.21 -14.58 -10.52
C SER A 121 5.08 -13.68 -9.29
N ASN A 122 5.11 -14.26 -8.09
CA ASN A 122 5.02 -13.52 -6.84
C ASN A 122 6.23 -12.57 -6.65
N LYS A 123 7.44 -13.02 -7.00
CA LYS A 123 8.64 -12.18 -6.91
C LYS A 123 8.62 -11.01 -7.92
N ALA A 124 8.03 -11.20 -9.09
CA ALA A 124 7.82 -10.11 -10.04
C ALA A 124 6.79 -9.10 -9.51
N ALA A 125 5.71 -9.55 -8.89
CA ALA A 125 4.71 -8.70 -8.25
C ALA A 125 5.29 -7.92 -7.05
N GLU A 126 6.15 -8.53 -6.26
CA GLU A 126 6.85 -7.90 -5.14
C GLU A 126 7.77 -6.77 -5.62
N LYS A 127 8.57 -7.02 -6.65
CA LYS A 127 9.41 -5.98 -7.29
C LYS A 127 8.59 -4.80 -7.83
N LEU A 128 7.40 -5.04 -8.40
CA LEU A 128 6.53 -3.97 -8.87
C LEU A 128 6.02 -3.10 -7.72
N LYS A 129 5.73 -3.71 -6.56
CA LYS A 129 5.33 -2.96 -5.35
C LYS A 129 6.47 -2.10 -4.80
N GLU A 130 7.71 -2.58 -4.85
CA GLU A 130 8.89 -1.84 -4.39
C GLU A 130 9.21 -0.61 -5.27
N MET A 131 8.75 -0.57 -6.52
CA MET A 131 8.97 0.57 -7.42
C MET A 131 8.16 1.82 -7.02
N VAL A 132 7.17 1.69 -6.12
CA VAL A 132 6.32 2.78 -5.62
C VAL A 132 6.54 2.92 -4.12
N GLU A 133 7.69 3.46 -3.74
CA GLU A 133 7.95 3.79 -2.35
C GLU A 133 7.64 5.27 -2.09
N THR A 134 6.61 5.52 -1.28
CA THR A 134 6.35 6.86 -0.74
C THR A 134 7.44 7.18 0.30
N LYS A 135 8.02 8.38 0.21
CA LYS A 135 9.08 8.84 1.13
C LYS A 135 8.59 10.02 1.95
N GLY A 136 9.03 10.07 3.21
CA GLY A 136 8.76 11.19 4.11
C GLY A 136 10.04 11.78 4.69
N SER A 137 9.96 13.01 5.18
CA SER A 137 11.10 13.72 5.78
C SER A 137 11.22 13.38 7.26
N VAL A 138 12.37 12.90 7.69
CA VAL A 138 12.71 12.57 9.08
C VAL A 138 13.93 13.36 9.53
N ILE A 139 14.02 13.66 10.81
CA ILE A 139 15.21 14.24 11.46
C ILE A 139 15.83 13.13 12.29
N ARG A 140 17.07 12.74 11.95
CA ARG A 140 17.88 11.75 12.68
C ARG A 140 19.30 12.31 12.87
N ASN A 141 19.87 12.16 14.05
CA ASN A 141 21.18 12.73 14.38
C ASN A 141 21.32 14.24 14.03
N GLY A 142 20.27 15.02 14.20
CA GLY A 142 20.21 16.46 13.86
C GLY A 142 20.18 16.77 12.36
N LYS A 143 20.11 15.77 11.48
CA LYS A 143 20.03 15.96 10.02
C LYS A 143 18.67 15.59 9.50
N LYS A 144 18.12 16.43 8.60
CA LYS A 144 16.88 16.15 7.86
C LYS A 144 17.22 15.28 6.65
N GLU A 145 16.54 14.14 6.52
CA GLU A 145 16.69 13.21 5.39
C GLU A 145 15.32 12.69 4.92
N LYS A 146 15.23 12.22 3.68
CA LYS A 146 14.02 11.57 3.14
C LYS A 146 14.20 10.06 3.16
N ILE A 147 13.33 9.35 3.88
CA ILE A 147 13.34 7.90 3.97
C ILE A 147 12.01 7.31 3.49
N PRO A 148 12.00 6.03 3.03
CA PRO A 148 10.76 5.31 2.74
C PRO A 148 9.84 5.23 3.96
N PHE A 149 8.53 5.26 3.76
CA PHE A 149 7.54 5.15 4.85
C PHE A 149 7.74 3.91 5.72
N LYS A 150 8.14 2.79 5.11
CA LYS A 150 8.38 1.53 5.83
C LYS A 150 9.51 1.60 6.87
N ASP A 151 10.43 2.56 6.71
CA ASP A 151 11.63 2.67 7.55
C ASP A 151 11.45 3.61 8.74
N PHE A 152 10.26 4.23 8.88
CA PHE A 152 9.91 5.01 10.07
C PHE A 152 9.72 4.09 11.27
N THR A 153 10.08 4.58 12.46
CA THR A 153 9.91 3.86 13.72
C THR A 153 9.46 4.78 14.84
N ILE A 154 8.92 4.21 15.90
CA ILE A 154 8.48 4.96 17.09
C ILE A 154 9.64 5.80 17.63
N GLY A 155 9.37 7.09 17.90
CA GLY A 155 10.34 8.06 18.38
C GLY A 155 11.07 8.85 17.29
N ASP A 156 10.90 8.54 15.99
CA ASP A 156 11.40 9.37 14.90
C ASP A 156 10.78 10.77 14.93
N ILE A 157 11.57 11.79 14.65
CA ILE A 157 11.09 13.16 14.46
C ILE A 157 10.79 13.39 12.98
N VAL A 158 9.52 13.59 12.67
CA VAL A 158 9.02 13.82 11.32
C VAL A 158 8.87 15.31 11.08
N SER A 159 9.41 15.79 9.95
CA SER A 159 9.18 17.16 9.49
C SER A 159 8.10 17.13 8.42
N LEU A 160 6.96 17.75 8.69
CA LEU A 160 5.84 17.87 7.78
C LEU A 160 5.79 19.27 7.15
N SER A 161 5.40 19.34 5.90
CA SER A 161 5.16 20.54 5.12
C SER A 161 3.91 20.35 4.25
N ALA A 162 3.34 21.42 3.74
CA ALA A 162 2.18 21.36 2.84
C ALA A 162 2.43 20.41 1.66
N GLY A 163 1.47 19.54 1.38
CA GLY A 163 1.55 18.49 0.35
C GLY A 163 2.16 17.17 0.83
N ASP A 164 2.74 17.10 2.03
CA ASP A 164 3.28 15.84 2.57
C ASP A 164 2.16 14.91 3.03
N LEU A 165 2.37 13.60 2.81
CA LEU A 165 1.56 12.55 3.43
C LEU A 165 2.13 12.21 4.80
N VAL A 166 1.25 11.94 5.75
CA VAL A 166 1.59 11.54 7.11
C VAL A 166 2.00 10.05 7.11
N PRO A 167 3.28 9.73 7.46
CA PRO A 167 3.82 8.38 7.28
C PRO A 167 3.38 7.37 8.35
N ALA A 168 3.00 7.83 9.52
CA ALA A 168 2.64 7.03 10.71
C ALA A 168 1.74 7.87 11.59
N ASP A 169 1.27 7.36 12.73
CA ASP A 169 0.55 8.24 13.66
C ASP A 169 1.55 9.07 14.46
N LEU A 170 1.36 10.38 14.40
CA LEU A 170 2.32 11.37 14.88
C LEU A 170 1.71 12.25 15.96
N ARG A 171 2.47 12.52 17.04
CA ARG A 171 2.17 13.57 18.01
C ARG A 171 2.85 14.87 17.58
N VAL A 172 2.08 15.93 17.43
CA VAL A 172 2.59 17.27 17.07
C VAL A 172 3.39 17.85 18.23
N LEU A 173 4.63 18.27 17.97
CA LEU A 173 5.52 18.93 18.94
C LEU A 173 5.67 20.42 18.65
N GLU A 174 5.79 20.78 17.38
CA GLU A 174 5.85 22.15 16.90
C GLU A 174 4.97 22.27 15.66
N ALA A 175 4.18 23.31 15.55
CA ALA A 175 3.35 23.57 14.40
C ALA A 175 3.30 25.06 14.09
N LYS A 176 3.37 25.40 12.80
CA LYS A 176 3.09 26.74 12.28
C LYS A 176 1.95 26.57 11.27
N ASP A 177 0.75 27.02 11.63
CA ASP A 177 -0.47 26.97 10.82
C ASP A 177 -0.75 25.63 10.13
N LEU A 178 -0.55 24.54 10.89
CA LEU A 178 -0.71 23.18 10.38
C LEU A 178 -2.19 22.81 10.24
N PHE A 179 -2.62 22.53 9.01
CA PHE A 179 -3.92 21.96 8.70
C PHE A 179 -3.75 20.62 7.99
N VAL A 180 -4.49 19.62 8.44
CA VAL A 180 -4.42 18.24 7.93
C VAL A 180 -5.78 17.82 7.40
N GLY A 181 -5.82 17.41 6.14
CA GLY A 181 -7.00 16.80 5.51
C GLY A 181 -7.10 15.34 5.91
N GLN A 182 -8.23 14.96 6.48
CA GLN A 182 -8.48 13.61 7.00
C GLN A 182 -9.50 12.82 6.18
N SER A 183 -9.84 13.29 4.98
CA SER A 183 -10.84 12.67 4.10
C SER A 183 -10.59 11.19 3.80
N SER A 184 -9.32 10.77 3.77
CA SER A 184 -8.93 9.36 3.58
C SER A 184 -9.40 8.43 4.72
N ILE A 185 -9.68 8.98 5.90
CA ILE A 185 -10.07 8.23 7.09
C ILE A 185 -11.53 8.50 7.47
N THR A 186 -11.94 9.78 7.44
CA THR A 186 -13.28 10.21 7.86
C THR A 186 -14.28 10.28 6.72
N GLY A 187 -13.80 10.43 5.48
CA GLY A 187 -14.62 10.75 4.31
C GLY A 187 -15.01 12.22 4.21
N GLU A 188 -14.65 13.06 5.20
CA GLU A 188 -14.98 14.47 5.24
C GLU A 188 -13.88 15.31 4.58
N SER A 189 -14.26 16.32 3.81
CA SER A 189 -13.33 17.16 3.04
C SER A 189 -12.68 18.26 3.87
N ASP A 190 -13.21 18.55 5.05
CA ASP A 190 -12.74 19.64 5.90
C ASP A 190 -11.37 19.31 6.51
N SER A 191 -10.48 20.30 6.49
CA SER A 191 -9.16 20.18 7.11
C SER A 191 -9.22 20.59 8.59
N ILE A 192 -8.53 19.83 9.43
CA ILE A 192 -8.49 20.06 10.88
C ILE A 192 -7.18 20.77 11.22
N LYS A 193 -7.28 21.87 11.97
CA LYS A 193 -6.10 22.55 12.53
C LYS A 193 -5.44 21.66 13.56
N LYS A 194 -4.11 21.51 13.48
CA LYS A 194 -3.31 20.73 14.42
C LYS A 194 -2.38 21.63 15.22
N VAL A 195 -2.36 21.43 16.52
CA VAL A 195 -1.62 22.24 17.50
C VAL A 195 -0.73 21.37 18.40
N PRO A 196 0.35 21.91 18.99
CA PRO A 196 1.21 21.13 19.88
C PRO A 196 0.52 20.73 21.21
N ASP A 197 -0.27 21.63 21.79
CA ASP A 197 -1.01 21.38 23.02
C ASP A 197 -2.50 21.46 22.76
N SER A 198 -3.22 20.42 23.14
CA SER A 198 -4.67 20.33 23.01
C SER A 198 -5.37 21.15 24.09
N GLU A 199 -6.47 21.79 23.72
CA GLU A 199 -7.37 22.46 24.68
C GLU A 199 -8.34 21.47 25.36
N LEU A 200 -8.39 20.22 24.87
CA LEU A 200 -9.24 19.16 25.42
C LEU A 200 -8.83 18.81 26.85
N LYS A 201 -9.81 18.74 27.75
CA LYS A 201 -9.60 18.38 29.15
C LYS A 201 -9.88 16.92 29.44
N SER A 202 -10.76 16.30 28.66
CA SER A 202 -11.12 14.89 28.76
C SER A 202 -11.34 14.26 27.39
N ILE A 203 -11.06 12.98 27.29
CA ILE A 203 -11.33 12.16 26.12
C ILE A 203 -12.82 11.98 25.85
N ASP A 204 -13.64 12.13 26.88
CA ASP A 204 -15.09 12.00 26.78
C ASP A 204 -15.74 13.17 26.03
N GLU A 205 -15.01 14.28 25.85
CA GLU A 205 -15.43 15.43 25.04
C GLU A 205 -15.34 15.19 23.53
N LEU A 206 -14.62 14.12 23.10
CA LEU A 206 -14.43 13.81 21.69
C LEU A 206 -15.57 12.95 21.16
N GLU A 207 -16.14 13.32 20.03
CA GLU A 207 -17.03 12.46 19.26
C GLU A 207 -16.24 11.34 18.57
N SER A 208 -15.14 11.68 17.94
CA SER A 208 -14.24 10.74 17.25
C SER A 208 -12.78 10.93 17.66
N ILE A 209 -11.99 9.86 17.59
CA ILE A 209 -10.52 9.93 17.79
C ILE A 209 -9.86 10.81 16.73
N THR A 210 -10.44 10.88 15.54
CA THR A 210 -9.94 11.70 14.44
C THR A 210 -9.99 13.20 14.73
N ASP A 211 -10.80 13.62 15.71
CA ASP A 211 -10.95 15.03 16.13
C ASP A 211 -9.80 15.52 17.02
N LEU A 212 -8.91 14.62 17.47
CA LEU A 212 -7.73 15.01 18.22
C LEU A 212 -6.89 16.03 17.46
N ASP A 213 -6.76 17.22 18.04
CA ASP A 213 -6.13 18.38 17.44
C ASP A 213 -4.58 18.36 17.48
N ASN A 214 -3.99 17.42 18.20
CA ASN A 214 -2.53 17.28 18.34
C ASN A 214 -1.97 15.94 17.85
N ILE A 215 -2.80 15.13 17.19
CA ILE A 215 -2.41 13.88 16.55
C ILE A 215 -2.66 13.98 15.04
N CYS A 216 -1.65 13.64 14.24
CA CYS A 216 -1.79 13.44 12.80
C CYS A 216 -1.80 11.95 12.52
N PHE A 217 -2.82 11.45 11.82
CA PHE A 217 -3.01 10.04 11.55
C PHE A 217 -2.35 9.58 10.26
N MET A 218 -1.85 8.37 10.23
CA MET A 218 -1.27 7.75 9.04
C MET A 218 -2.21 7.81 7.83
N GLY A 219 -1.68 8.18 6.66
CA GLY A 219 -2.45 8.21 5.41
C GLY A 219 -3.25 9.51 5.19
N THR A 220 -3.19 10.46 6.11
CA THR A 220 -3.73 11.81 5.93
C THR A 220 -2.72 12.72 5.23
N ASN A 221 -3.16 13.84 4.70
CA ASN A 221 -2.31 14.78 3.96
C ASN A 221 -2.25 16.14 4.64
N VAL A 222 -1.07 16.76 4.62
CA VAL A 222 -0.91 18.14 5.08
C VAL A 222 -1.44 19.09 4.01
N VAL A 223 -2.47 19.85 4.35
CA VAL A 223 -3.10 20.83 3.45
C VAL A 223 -2.31 22.13 3.45
N SER A 224 -1.90 22.61 4.64
CA SER A 224 -1.11 23.82 4.77
C SER A 224 -0.27 23.81 6.03
N GLY A 225 0.69 24.75 6.09
CA GLY A 225 1.58 24.95 7.22
C GLY A 225 2.71 23.94 7.30
N SER A 226 3.37 23.93 8.46
CA SER A 226 4.50 23.05 8.72
C SER A 226 4.53 22.57 10.16
N ALA A 227 5.14 21.42 10.41
CA ALA A 227 5.25 20.87 11.76
C ALA A 227 6.49 20.02 11.97
N LYS A 228 6.89 19.91 13.24
CA LYS A 228 7.74 18.80 13.74
C LYS A 228 6.91 17.94 14.65
N CYS A 229 6.86 16.67 14.32
CA CYS A 229 6.06 15.68 15.01
C CYS A 229 6.94 14.51 15.44
N VAL A 230 6.49 13.73 16.43
CA VAL A 230 7.16 12.48 16.80
C VAL A 230 6.26 11.30 16.46
N VAL A 231 6.84 10.23 15.93
CA VAL A 231 6.13 8.97 15.66
C VAL A 231 5.73 8.31 16.97
N VAL A 232 4.44 8.07 17.16
CA VAL A 232 3.89 7.42 18.37
C VAL A 232 3.36 6.02 18.09
N LYS A 233 2.93 5.74 16.86
CA LYS A 233 2.42 4.43 16.42
C LYS A 233 2.88 4.16 14.99
N VAL A 234 3.13 2.90 14.67
CA VAL A 234 3.57 2.43 13.35
C VAL A 234 2.75 1.24 12.87
N ALA A 235 2.66 1.05 11.58
CA ALA A 235 2.06 -0.11 10.92
C ALA A 235 0.63 -0.45 11.41
N ASP A 236 0.42 -1.70 11.86
CA ASP A 236 -0.88 -2.21 12.29
C ASP A 236 -1.38 -1.57 13.59
N ASP A 237 -0.48 -0.98 14.39
CA ASP A 237 -0.83 -0.28 15.62
C ASP A 237 -1.36 1.14 15.37
N THR A 238 -1.21 1.70 14.15
CA THR A 238 -1.78 2.98 13.77
C THR A 238 -3.32 2.88 13.70
N TYR A 239 -3.99 4.02 13.81
CA TYR A 239 -5.45 4.07 13.64
C TYR A 239 -5.87 3.50 12.28
N PHE A 240 -5.20 3.91 11.21
CA PHE A 240 -5.45 3.39 9.86
C PHE A 240 -5.17 1.89 9.76
N GLY A 241 -4.10 1.39 10.37
CA GLY A 241 -3.75 -0.03 10.38
C GLY A 241 -4.83 -0.88 11.03
N ARG A 242 -5.37 -0.46 12.16
CA ARG A 242 -6.46 -1.14 12.87
C ARG A 242 -7.76 -1.17 12.06
N VAL A 243 -8.13 -0.04 11.44
CA VAL A 243 -9.30 0.03 10.54
C VAL A 243 -9.10 -0.88 9.32
N ALA A 244 -7.92 -0.85 8.70
CA ALA A 244 -7.59 -1.68 7.54
C ALA A 244 -7.67 -3.18 7.87
N HIS A 245 -7.26 -3.60 9.06
CA HIS A 245 -7.37 -5.00 9.51
C HIS A 245 -8.83 -5.48 9.58
N THR A 246 -9.74 -4.63 10.02
CA THR A 246 -11.17 -4.94 10.09
C THR A 246 -11.80 -5.13 8.71
N ILE A 247 -11.30 -4.41 7.69
CA ILE A 247 -11.81 -4.46 6.30
C ILE A 247 -11.18 -5.60 5.51
N THR A 248 -9.95 -6.06 5.86
CA THR A 248 -9.16 -6.99 5.03
C THR A 248 -9.56 -8.46 5.21
N SER A 249 -10.47 -8.81 6.09
CA SER A 249 -10.88 -10.20 6.39
C SER A 249 -11.67 -10.90 5.27
N GLY A 250 -11.82 -10.31 4.08
CA GLY A 250 -12.49 -10.93 2.96
C GLY A 250 -12.17 -10.27 1.63
N LYS A 251 -11.03 -10.59 1.01
CA LYS A 251 -10.79 -10.15 -0.38
C LYS A 251 -11.73 -10.92 -1.32
N PRO A 252 -12.72 -10.28 -1.95
CA PRO A 252 -13.60 -10.97 -2.89
C PRO A 252 -12.77 -11.48 -4.07
N LYS A 253 -13.01 -12.75 -4.45
CA LYS A 253 -12.43 -13.34 -5.67
C LYS A 253 -12.96 -12.58 -6.90
N THR A 254 -12.11 -12.35 -7.89
CA THR A 254 -12.52 -11.78 -9.18
C THR A 254 -13.44 -12.78 -9.91
N GLU A 255 -14.26 -12.30 -10.83
CA GLU A 255 -15.11 -13.18 -11.66
C GLU A 255 -14.28 -14.16 -12.48
N PHE A 256 -13.11 -13.75 -12.91
CA PHE A 256 -12.15 -14.60 -13.59
C PHE A 256 -11.63 -15.75 -12.70
N GLN A 257 -11.25 -15.45 -11.46
CA GLN A 257 -10.87 -16.48 -10.51
C GLN A 257 -11.99 -17.47 -10.23
N LYS A 258 -13.23 -16.99 -10.12
CA LYS A 258 -14.42 -17.83 -9.99
C LYS A 258 -14.63 -18.70 -11.25
N GLY A 259 -14.40 -18.11 -12.43
CA GLY A 259 -14.48 -18.82 -13.71
C GLY A 259 -13.49 -19.97 -13.78
N ILE A 260 -12.22 -19.74 -13.44
CA ILE A 260 -11.19 -20.78 -13.39
C ILE A 260 -11.53 -21.87 -12.36
N GLU A 261 -11.98 -21.47 -11.17
CA GLU A 261 -12.40 -22.42 -10.14
C GLU A 261 -13.58 -23.29 -10.61
N ASN A 262 -14.53 -22.71 -11.33
CA ASN A 262 -15.67 -23.45 -11.91
C ASN A 262 -15.23 -24.43 -13.00
N ILE A 263 -14.31 -24.02 -13.89
CA ILE A 263 -13.72 -24.93 -14.90
C ILE A 263 -12.98 -26.07 -14.20
N SER A 264 -12.15 -25.76 -13.20
CA SER A 264 -11.44 -26.79 -12.43
C SER A 264 -12.39 -27.75 -11.74
N LYS A 265 -13.48 -27.26 -11.13
CA LYS A 265 -14.53 -28.11 -10.53
C LYS A 265 -15.25 -28.97 -11.58
N LEU A 266 -15.53 -28.42 -12.77
CA LEU A 266 -16.16 -29.18 -13.87
C LEU A 266 -15.26 -30.32 -14.32
N LEU A 267 -13.98 -30.05 -14.54
CA LEU A 267 -13.01 -31.06 -14.98
C LEU A 267 -12.80 -32.12 -13.91
N THR A 268 -12.76 -31.74 -12.63
CA THR A 268 -12.69 -32.72 -11.51
C THR A 268 -13.92 -33.61 -11.47
N LYS A 269 -15.13 -33.04 -11.66
CA LYS A 269 -16.35 -33.86 -11.74
C LYS A 269 -16.33 -34.83 -12.94
N PHE A 270 -15.87 -34.32 -14.09
CA PHE A 270 -15.75 -35.15 -15.30
C PHE A 270 -14.76 -36.29 -15.08
N MET A 271 -13.59 -36.00 -14.48
CA MET A 271 -12.59 -37.01 -14.12
C MET A 271 -13.18 -38.05 -13.15
N LEU A 272 -13.88 -37.60 -12.10
CA LEU A 272 -14.52 -38.48 -11.11
C LEU A 272 -15.55 -39.44 -11.73
N PHE A 273 -16.21 -39.00 -12.81
CA PHE A 273 -17.13 -39.85 -13.58
C PHE A 273 -16.41 -40.78 -14.54
N MET A 274 -15.36 -40.31 -15.22
CA MET A 274 -14.64 -41.08 -16.25
C MET A 274 -13.79 -42.19 -15.66
N ILE A 275 -13.20 -42.04 -14.47
CA ILE A 275 -12.37 -43.05 -13.82
C ILE A 275 -13.17 -44.36 -13.58
N PRO A 276 -14.34 -44.34 -12.88
CA PRO A 276 -15.13 -45.57 -12.70
C PRO A 276 -15.64 -46.14 -14.02
N LEU A 277 -16.05 -45.28 -14.97
CA LEU A 277 -16.54 -45.77 -16.26
C LEU A 277 -15.46 -46.52 -17.03
N THR A 278 -14.28 -45.93 -17.17
CA THR A 278 -13.16 -46.59 -17.88
C THR A 278 -12.65 -47.80 -17.13
N PHE A 279 -12.66 -47.80 -15.80
CA PHE A 279 -12.33 -48.97 -14.98
C PHE A 279 -13.29 -50.13 -15.23
N ILE A 280 -14.60 -49.90 -15.18
CA ILE A 280 -15.61 -50.94 -15.41
C ILE A 280 -15.48 -51.53 -16.82
N VAL A 281 -15.31 -50.70 -17.83
CA VAL A 281 -15.18 -51.17 -19.23
C VAL A 281 -13.92 -51.99 -19.44
N ASN A 282 -12.79 -51.59 -18.83
CA ASN A 282 -11.54 -52.33 -18.97
C ASN A 282 -11.47 -53.53 -18.07
N ALA A 283 -12.06 -53.55 -16.88
CA ALA A 283 -12.12 -54.68 -15.99
C ALA A 283 -12.87 -55.86 -16.57
N TRP A 284 -13.73 -55.65 -17.59
CA TRP A 284 -14.42 -56.72 -18.31
C TRP A 284 -13.47 -57.49 -19.24
N LYS A 285 -12.41 -56.88 -19.74
CA LYS A 285 -11.50 -57.45 -20.76
C LYS A 285 -10.07 -57.72 -20.24
N HIS A 286 -9.69 -57.15 -19.16
CA HIS A 286 -8.32 -57.19 -18.62
C HIS A 286 -8.33 -57.41 -17.12
N ASP A 287 -7.19 -57.79 -16.57
CA ASP A 287 -7.01 -57.89 -15.12
C ASP A 287 -7.35 -56.54 -14.43
N LEU A 288 -7.91 -56.65 -13.23
CA LEU A 288 -8.35 -55.45 -12.45
C LEU A 288 -7.24 -54.43 -12.25
N LEU A 289 -6.00 -54.90 -12.11
CA LEU A 289 -4.84 -54.03 -11.96
C LEU A 289 -4.54 -53.22 -13.24
N VAL A 290 -4.58 -53.88 -14.39
CA VAL A 290 -4.37 -53.28 -15.69
C VAL A 290 -5.50 -52.28 -15.99
N ALA A 291 -6.73 -52.65 -15.69
CA ALA A 291 -7.89 -51.76 -15.84
C ALA A 291 -7.80 -50.52 -14.96
N PHE A 292 -7.30 -50.66 -13.74
CA PHE A 292 -7.10 -49.56 -12.80
C PHE A 292 -6.01 -48.59 -13.29
N THR A 293 -4.83 -49.11 -13.64
CA THR A 293 -3.73 -48.26 -14.13
C THR A 293 -4.07 -47.53 -15.41
N PHE A 294 -4.80 -48.15 -16.32
CA PHE A 294 -5.30 -47.51 -17.53
C PHE A 294 -6.28 -46.37 -17.24
N SER A 295 -7.23 -46.59 -16.31
CA SER A 295 -8.23 -45.60 -15.94
C SER A 295 -7.59 -44.40 -15.27
N VAL A 296 -6.59 -44.62 -14.48
CA VAL A 296 -5.77 -43.56 -13.86
C VAL A 296 -4.96 -42.78 -14.90
N ALA A 297 -4.36 -43.47 -15.88
CA ALA A 297 -3.64 -42.79 -16.98
C ALA A 297 -4.55 -41.86 -17.79
N ILE A 298 -5.79 -42.27 -18.06
CA ILE A 298 -6.78 -41.39 -18.70
C ILE A 298 -7.13 -40.19 -17.83
N ALA A 299 -7.33 -40.42 -16.53
CA ALA A 299 -7.61 -39.31 -15.58
C ALA A 299 -6.50 -38.24 -15.57
N ILE A 300 -5.25 -38.67 -15.57
CA ILE A 300 -4.08 -37.79 -15.67
C ILE A 300 -4.10 -37.02 -16.98
N GLY A 301 -4.39 -37.68 -18.10
CA GLY A 301 -4.42 -37.03 -19.42
C GLY A 301 -5.53 -35.98 -19.60
N ILE A 302 -6.63 -36.10 -18.87
CA ILE A 302 -7.78 -35.16 -18.92
C ILE A 302 -7.51 -33.95 -18.03
N THR A 303 -6.62 -34.04 -17.05
CA THR A 303 -6.42 -32.94 -16.09
C THR A 303 -5.56 -31.84 -16.70
N PRO A 304 -6.06 -30.56 -16.76
CA PRO A 304 -5.31 -29.44 -17.33
C PRO A 304 -4.29 -28.90 -16.33
N LEU A 305 -3.16 -29.59 -16.17
CA LEU A 305 -2.08 -29.26 -15.24
C LEU A 305 -1.51 -27.86 -15.44
N LEU A 306 -1.39 -27.45 -16.67
CA LEU A 306 -0.70 -26.23 -17.05
C LEU A 306 -1.58 -24.98 -17.08
N LEU A 307 -2.91 -25.11 -16.91
CA LEU A 307 -3.82 -23.97 -17.04
C LEU A 307 -3.54 -22.85 -16.01
N PRO A 308 -3.41 -23.12 -14.69
CA PRO A 308 -3.09 -22.10 -13.71
C PRO A 308 -1.71 -21.45 -13.97
N VAL A 309 -0.73 -22.27 -14.37
CA VAL A 309 0.63 -21.85 -14.70
C VAL A 309 0.67 -20.91 -15.90
N ILE A 310 -0.02 -21.24 -16.98
CA ILE A 310 -0.11 -20.41 -18.19
C ILE A 310 -0.77 -19.08 -17.86
N LEU A 311 -1.86 -19.10 -17.08
CA LEU A 311 -2.58 -17.89 -16.70
C LEU A 311 -1.71 -16.96 -15.85
N SER A 312 -1.08 -17.46 -14.79
CA SER A 312 -0.18 -16.67 -13.94
C SER A 312 0.98 -16.08 -14.76
N SER A 313 1.55 -16.88 -15.67
CA SER A 313 2.62 -16.41 -16.56
C SER A 313 2.15 -15.30 -17.51
N CYS A 314 0.95 -15.43 -18.08
CA CYS A 314 0.37 -14.42 -18.97
C CYS A 314 0.08 -13.12 -18.22
N LEU A 315 -0.54 -13.19 -17.03
CA LEU A 315 -0.83 -12.02 -16.20
C LEU A 315 0.46 -11.32 -15.75
N SER A 316 1.45 -12.09 -15.33
CA SER A 316 2.77 -11.57 -14.92
C SER A 316 3.49 -10.85 -16.08
N LYS A 317 3.51 -11.47 -17.27
CA LYS A 317 4.08 -10.84 -18.48
C LYS A 317 3.30 -9.58 -18.88
N GLY A 318 1.97 -9.60 -18.75
CA GLY A 318 1.11 -8.45 -18.97
C GLY A 318 1.46 -7.30 -18.03
N ALA A 319 1.56 -7.54 -16.74
CA ALA A 319 1.93 -6.56 -15.73
C ALA A 319 3.33 -5.96 -15.96
N VAL A 320 4.32 -6.79 -16.31
CA VAL A 320 5.66 -6.32 -16.65
C VAL A 320 5.65 -5.44 -17.91
N ARG A 321 4.83 -5.78 -18.92
CA ARG A 321 4.67 -4.97 -20.14
C ARG A 321 4.02 -3.62 -19.85
N MET A 322 3.02 -3.59 -18.96
CA MET A 322 2.38 -2.37 -18.48
C MET A 322 3.35 -1.50 -17.66
N SER A 323 4.18 -2.10 -16.81
CA SER A 323 5.21 -1.40 -16.04
C SER A 323 6.20 -0.65 -16.92
N LYS A 324 6.60 -1.24 -18.05
CA LYS A 324 7.45 -0.55 -19.06
C LYS A 324 6.78 0.69 -19.66
N LYS A 325 5.44 0.77 -19.58
CA LYS A 325 4.65 1.94 -20.00
C LYS A 325 4.25 2.82 -18.80
N LYS A 326 5.02 2.78 -17.71
CA LYS A 326 4.80 3.57 -16.47
C LYS A 326 3.49 3.26 -15.76
N THR A 327 2.88 2.08 -16.00
CA THR A 327 1.67 1.63 -15.31
C THR A 327 2.03 0.53 -14.33
N ILE A 328 1.79 0.73 -13.04
CA ILE A 328 2.12 -0.23 -11.99
C ILE A 328 0.88 -0.98 -11.55
N VAL A 329 0.90 -2.29 -11.77
CA VAL A 329 -0.19 -3.18 -11.37
C VAL A 329 0.07 -3.66 -9.94
N LYS A 330 -0.75 -3.24 -9.00
CA LYS A 330 -0.66 -3.66 -7.59
C LYS A 330 -1.25 -5.05 -7.33
N LYS A 331 -2.20 -5.49 -8.16
CA LYS A 331 -2.88 -6.79 -8.06
C LYS A 331 -2.93 -7.44 -9.43
N LEU A 332 -2.21 -8.56 -9.61
CA LEU A 332 -2.08 -9.23 -10.91
C LEU A 332 -3.43 -9.69 -11.48
N ASP A 333 -4.32 -10.18 -10.63
CA ASP A 333 -5.66 -10.65 -11.05
C ASP A 333 -6.53 -9.53 -11.66
N SER A 334 -6.19 -8.26 -11.39
CA SER A 334 -6.90 -7.11 -11.95
C SER A 334 -6.52 -6.81 -13.41
N VAL A 335 -5.42 -7.38 -13.92
CA VAL A 335 -4.97 -7.16 -15.31
C VAL A 335 -6.02 -7.65 -16.31
N GLU A 336 -6.67 -8.77 -16.01
CA GLU A 336 -7.73 -9.31 -16.86
C GLU A 336 -8.96 -8.42 -16.86
N SER A 337 -9.36 -7.91 -15.69
CA SER A 337 -10.52 -7.02 -15.56
C SER A 337 -10.33 -5.71 -16.36
N PHE A 338 -9.10 -5.27 -16.59
CA PHE A 338 -8.78 -4.11 -17.42
C PHE A 338 -9.24 -4.29 -18.88
N GLY A 339 -9.14 -5.51 -19.42
CA GLY A 339 -9.56 -5.80 -20.80
C GLY A 339 -11.07 -5.91 -20.99
N SER A 340 -11.81 -6.16 -19.92
CA SER A 340 -13.26 -6.40 -19.94
C SER A 340 -14.08 -5.26 -19.34
N MET A 341 -13.46 -4.23 -18.78
CA MET A 341 -14.19 -3.10 -18.19
C MET A 341 -14.91 -2.28 -19.26
N ASN A 342 -16.12 -1.87 -18.94
CA ASN A 342 -16.97 -1.01 -19.76
C ASN A 342 -17.27 0.34 -19.09
N VAL A 343 -16.92 0.48 -17.81
CA VAL A 343 -17.01 1.72 -17.02
C VAL A 343 -15.69 1.96 -16.34
N PHE A 344 -15.14 3.14 -16.55
CA PHE A 344 -13.89 3.59 -15.94
C PHE A 344 -14.15 4.83 -15.09
N CYS A 345 -14.00 4.70 -13.78
CA CYS A 345 -14.09 5.81 -12.84
C CYS A 345 -12.69 6.28 -12.48
N THR A 346 -12.42 7.56 -12.69
CA THR A 346 -11.11 8.16 -12.40
C THR A 346 -11.29 9.47 -11.66
N ASP A 347 -10.30 9.83 -10.87
CA ASP A 347 -10.19 11.16 -10.29
C ASP A 347 -9.73 12.16 -11.37
N LYS A 348 -10.08 13.44 -11.20
CA LYS A 348 -9.68 14.50 -12.13
C LYS A 348 -8.27 15.00 -11.79
N THR A 349 -8.08 15.44 -10.56
CA THR A 349 -6.88 16.19 -10.14
C THR A 349 -5.69 15.25 -9.91
N GLY A 350 -4.56 15.55 -10.56
CA GLY A 350 -3.35 14.71 -10.46
C GLY A 350 -3.46 13.34 -11.16
N THR A 351 -4.63 13.03 -11.79
CA THR A 351 -4.86 11.77 -12.53
C THR A 351 -5.14 12.03 -14.00
N LEU A 352 -6.18 12.80 -14.33
CA LEU A 352 -6.48 13.25 -15.69
C LEU A 352 -5.76 14.54 -16.04
N THR A 353 -5.46 15.36 -15.04
CA THR A 353 -4.71 16.60 -15.18
C THR A 353 -3.30 16.41 -14.59
N GLU A 354 -2.34 17.15 -15.12
CA GLU A 354 -1.04 17.31 -14.45
C GLU A 354 -1.29 18.09 -13.16
N ASP A 355 -0.60 17.71 -12.07
CA ASP A 355 -0.62 18.45 -10.80
C ASP A 355 0.27 19.70 -10.90
N LYS A 356 -0.01 20.49 -11.95
CA LYS A 356 0.70 21.71 -12.29
C LYS A 356 -0.33 22.81 -12.53
N ILE A 357 -0.24 23.87 -11.73
CA ILE A 357 -0.98 25.11 -11.95
C ILE A 357 -0.13 26.02 -12.83
N VAL A 358 -0.75 26.68 -13.78
CA VAL A 358 -0.12 27.67 -14.64
C VAL A 358 -0.91 28.98 -14.52
N LEU A 359 -0.23 30.08 -14.28
CA LEU A 359 -0.83 31.40 -14.32
C LEU A 359 -0.99 31.82 -15.79
N GLU A 360 -2.22 31.85 -16.28
CA GLU A 360 -2.49 32.18 -17.68
C GLU A 360 -2.61 33.69 -17.91
N LYS A 361 -3.32 34.37 -17.01
CA LYS A 361 -3.57 35.83 -17.11
C LYS A 361 -3.41 36.53 -15.76
N TYR A 362 -2.97 37.75 -15.80
CA TYR A 362 -2.86 38.67 -14.66
C TYR A 362 -3.57 39.96 -15.04
N LEU A 363 -4.82 40.11 -14.57
CA LEU A 363 -5.75 41.15 -15.06
C LEU A 363 -6.02 42.18 -13.98
N ASP A 364 -6.16 43.45 -14.42
CA ASP A 364 -6.65 44.55 -13.57
C ASP A 364 -8.18 44.45 -13.34
N ILE A 365 -8.74 45.46 -12.65
CA ILE A 365 -10.18 45.54 -12.36
C ILE A 365 -11.05 45.77 -13.60
N HIS A 366 -10.45 46.08 -14.75
CA HIS A 366 -11.13 46.31 -16.03
C HIS A 366 -11.06 45.08 -16.92
N GLY A 367 -10.23 44.11 -16.57
CA GLY A 367 -10.03 42.86 -17.32
C GLY A 367 -8.88 42.94 -18.32
N ASP A 368 -8.07 43.98 -18.27
CA ASP A 368 -6.88 44.16 -19.10
C ASP A 368 -5.63 43.56 -18.41
N GLU A 369 -4.66 43.05 -19.18
CA GLU A 369 -3.43 42.55 -18.60
C GLU A 369 -2.59 43.69 -18.04
N ASP A 370 -2.22 43.58 -16.75
CA ASP A 370 -1.45 44.60 -16.02
C ASP A 370 -0.25 43.96 -15.30
N ILE A 371 0.95 44.34 -15.72
CA ILE A 371 2.21 43.85 -15.14
C ILE A 371 2.33 44.19 -13.65
N GLY A 372 1.79 45.29 -13.18
CA GLY A 372 1.80 45.68 -11.76
C GLY A 372 1.07 44.67 -10.88
N VAL A 373 -0.03 44.07 -11.39
CA VAL A 373 -0.73 42.98 -10.70
C VAL A 373 0.17 41.75 -10.57
N LEU A 374 0.97 41.46 -11.60
CA LEU A 374 1.92 40.33 -11.55
C LEU A 374 3.09 40.62 -10.61
N GLU A 375 3.59 41.86 -10.54
CA GLU A 375 4.63 42.30 -9.60
C GLU A 375 4.19 42.14 -8.15
N ASP A 376 3.00 42.61 -7.80
CA ASP A 376 2.41 42.50 -6.47
C ASP A 376 2.19 41.01 -6.10
N ALA A 377 1.66 40.22 -7.03
CA ALA A 377 1.48 38.77 -6.84
C ALA A 377 2.81 38.05 -6.64
N PHE A 378 3.85 38.44 -7.39
CA PHE A 378 5.20 37.88 -7.24
C PHE A 378 5.78 38.17 -5.88
N LEU A 379 5.74 39.43 -5.42
CA LEU A 379 6.25 39.85 -4.11
C LEU A 379 5.56 39.08 -2.99
N ASN A 380 4.24 38.91 -3.08
CA ASN A 380 3.48 38.17 -2.10
C ASN A 380 3.86 36.67 -2.09
N SER A 381 3.92 36.02 -3.26
CA SER A 381 4.22 34.61 -3.39
C SER A 381 5.69 34.25 -3.11
N TYR A 382 6.62 35.19 -3.40
CA TYR A 382 8.05 34.96 -3.21
C TYR A 382 8.49 35.11 -1.75
N HIS A 383 7.94 36.11 -1.07
CA HIS A 383 8.39 36.49 0.28
C HIS A 383 7.59 35.83 1.40
N GLN A 384 6.46 35.19 1.10
CA GLN A 384 5.70 34.44 2.11
C GLN A 384 6.48 33.23 2.66
N THR A 385 6.25 32.91 3.93
CA THR A 385 6.82 31.73 4.57
C THR A 385 5.70 30.74 4.96
N GLY A 386 5.83 29.47 4.59
CA GLY A 386 4.91 28.41 5.06
C GLY A 386 4.03 27.75 4.03
N LEU A 387 3.75 28.37 2.89
CA LEU A 387 3.01 27.77 1.78
C LEU A 387 3.92 27.67 0.55
N ASP A 388 4.49 26.49 0.31
CA ASP A 388 5.14 26.17 -0.98
C ASP A 388 4.08 25.60 -1.95
N GLY A 389 3.00 26.36 -2.17
CA GLY A 389 1.86 25.95 -2.95
C GLY A 389 2.12 25.94 -4.47
N ASN A 390 1.33 25.16 -5.21
CA ASN A 390 1.43 25.12 -6.67
C ASN A 390 0.98 26.48 -7.30
N ILE A 391 0.12 27.22 -6.62
CA ILE A 391 -0.32 28.56 -7.06
C ILE A 391 0.85 29.53 -6.99
N ASP A 392 1.58 29.57 -5.87
CA ASP A 392 2.73 30.46 -5.69
C ASP A 392 3.83 30.15 -6.69
N LYS A 393 4.11 28.87 -6.93
CA LYS A 393 5.05 28.44 -7.98
C LYS A 393 4.64 28.89 -9.37
N ALA A 394 3.34 28.86 -9.68
CA ALA A 394 2.82 29.32 -10.95
C ALA A 394 3.00 30.85 -11.13
N VAL A 395 2.70 31.62 -10.08
CA VAL A 395 2.92 33.07 -10.05
C VAL A 395 4.40 33.41 -10.23
N ILE A 396 5.25 32.79 -9.42
CA ILE A 396 6.71 33.00 -9.48
C ILE A 396 7.25 32.62 -10.87
N SER A 397 6.86 31.46 -11.41
CA SER A 397 7.31 31.03 -12.74
C SER A 397 6.91 32.03 -13.82
N ARG A 398 5.67 32.51 -13.79
CA ARG A 398 5.17 33.49 -14.76
C ARG A 398 5.86 34.84 -14.66
N ALA A 399 6.13 35.30 -13.42
CA ALA A 399 6.85 36.55 -13.17
C ALA A 399 8.30 36.46 -13.69
N LEU A 400 8.99 35.36 -13.46
CA LEU A 400 10.34 35.13 -13.99
C LEU A 400 10.38 35.11 -15.52
N GLU A 401 9.37 34.51 -16.17
CA GLU A 401 9.21 34.53 -17.63
C GLU A 401 9.06 35.97 -18.17
N ASN A 402 8.49 36.87 -17.38
CA ASN A 402 8.33 38.28 -17.72
C ASN A 402 9.50 39.18 -17.24
N GLY A 403 10.59 38.60 -16.74
CA GLY A 403 11.80 39.35 -16.35
C GLY A 403 11.75 40.08 -15.03
N LEU A 404 10.82 39.67 -14.12
CA LEU A 404 10.60 40.32 -12.81
C LEU A 404 11.49 39.78 -11.70
N ASP A 405 12.56 39.07 -12.01
CA ASP A 405 13.46 38.44 -11.02
C ASP A 405 14.24 39.48 -10.19
N HIS A 406 14.41 40.73 -10.68
CA HIS A 406 15.04 41.84 -9.96
C HIS A 406 14.27 42.24 -8.68
N LEU A 407 12.98 42.03 -8.63
CA LEU A 407 12.14 42.41 -7.47
C LEU A 407 12.55 41.65 -6.19
N LYS A 408 13.23 40.53 -6.28
CA LYS A 408 13.78 39.80 -5.12
C LYS A 408 14.80 40.62 -4.35
N ASP A 409 15.58 41.41 -5.09
CA ASP A 409 16.68 42.20 -4.56
C ASP A 409 16.26 43.60 -4.21
N ASP A 410 15.22 44.13 -4.87
CA ASP A 410 14.72 45.48 -4.70
C ASP A 410 13.88 45.66 -3.43
N TYR A 411 13.24 44.58 -2.96
CA TYR A 411 12.36 44.61 -1.80
C TYR A 411 12.88 43.71 -0.64
N ALA A 412 12.59 44.14 0.58
CA ALA A 412 12.84 43.37 1.81
C ALA A 412 11.56 43.12 2.59
N VAL A 413 11.44 41.94 3.17
CA VAL A 413 10.28 41.60 4.02
C VAL A 413 10.37 42.32 5.35
N VAL A 414 9.31 42.96 5.74
CA VAL A 414 9.13 43.59 7.06
C VAL A 414 8.32 42.66 7.96
N ASP A 415 7.21 42.13 7.46
CA ASP A 415 6.33 41.23 8.23
C ASP A 415 5.45 40.40 7.28
N GLU A 416 4.82 39.35 7.79
CA GLU A 416 3.82 38.60 7.07
C GLU A 416 2.58 38.31 7.93
N ILE A 417 1.42 38.29 7.31
CA ILE A 417 0.20 37.77 7.90
C ILE A 417 -0.06 36.40 7.24
N PRO A 418 0.15 35.30 7.98
CA PRO A 418 0.04 33.94 7.41
C PRO A 418 -1.34 33.67 6.83
N PHE A 419 -1.44 32.64 5.98
CA PHE A 419 -2.69 32.22 5.38
C PHE A 419 -3.74 31.91 6.46
N ASP A 420 -4.89 32.55 6.36
CA ASP A 420 -6.04 32.31 7.22
C ASP A 420 -7.17 31.67 6.41
N PHE A 421 -7.60 30.49 6.83
CA PHE A 421 -8.67 29.74 6.15
C PHE A 421 -10.03 30.44 6.19
N THR A 422 -10.29 31.25 7.22
CA THR A 422 -11.54 32.01 7.33
C THR A 422 -11.54 33.18 6.35
N ARG A 423 -10.42 33.90 6.29
CA ARG A 423 -10.22 34.99 5.33
C ARG A 423 -9.90 34.51 3.93
N ARG A 424 -9.33 33.29 3.78
CA ARG A 424 -8.79 32.73 2.54
C ARG A 424 -7.73 33.61 1.88
N MET A 425 -6.93 34.28 2.68
CA MET A 425 -5.89 35.23 2.27
C MET A 425 -4.64 35.10 3.13
N LEU A 426 -3.51 35.36 2.52
CA LEU A 426 -2.25 35.68 3.17
C LEU A 426 -1.81 37.08 2.69
N SER A 427 -0.94 37.72 3.43
CA SER A 427 -0.40 39.03 3.05
C SER A 427 1.05 39.14 3.48
N VAL A 428 1.87 39.78 2.67
CA VAL A 428 3.26 40.11 2.96
C VAL A 428 3.44 41.61 2.98
N ILE A 429 4.19 42.11 3.94
CA ILE A 429 4.55 43.49 4.05
C ILE A 429 6.01 43.65 3.64
N VAL A 430 6.26 44.36 2.58
CA VAL A 430 7.60 44.61 2.04
C VAL A 430 7.96 46.09 2.09
N THR A 431 9.23 46.39 2.13
CA THR A 431 9.78 47.75 2.00
C THR A 431 10.76 47.77 0.83
N ASP A 432 10.77 48.85 0.12
CA ASP A 432 11.79 49.21 -0.85
C ASP A 432 13.15 49.35 -0.15
N LYS A 433 14.24 48.85 -0.76
CA LYS A 433 15.60 48.90 -0.19
C LYS A 433 16.33 50.16 -0.52
#